data_dbe27b458924195338e019ad802a0b52
#
_entry.id   dbe27b458924195338e019ad802a0b52
#
_cell.length_a   1.000
_cell.length_b   1.000
_cell.length_c   1.000
_cell.angle_alpha   90.00
_cell.angle_beta   90.00
_cell.angle_gamma   90.00
#
_symmetry.space_group_name_H-M   'P 1'
#
loop_
_entity.id
_entity.type
_entity.pdbx_description
1 polymer ?
#
loop_
_entity_poly.entity_id
_entity_poly.type
_entity_poly.pdbx_seq_one_letter_code
_entity_poly.pdbx_strand_id
1 'polypeptide(L)'
;MEVPEEMRKAMARERRKEAQRVQATLEEFRAGMRWGIFKTVKLRAEGSEFVVDAVTREGKPMKMAMARGGRERRFQSPVTALRVLKGLGLTEVMVDVTHWSSRGGFRLKRPDMSARLHVGHAAVREAAMKTPGMDKMALLRQLMEDAKEK
;
A
#
# COMPACT_ATOMS: atom_id res chain seq x y z
N MET A 1 -7.66 34.90 -24.95
CA MET A 1 -7.95 35.62 -23.70
C MET A 1 -7.10 34.98 -22.58
N GLU A 2 -6.13 35.70 -22.11
CA GLU A 2 -5.31 35.19 -20.99
C GLU A 2 -6.05 35.46 -19.68
N VAL A 3 -6.19 34.42 -18.88
CA VAL A 3 -6.76 34.51 -17.53
C VAL A 3 -5.75 35.24 -16.64
N PRO A 4 -6.12 36.35 -15.98
CA PRO A 4 -5.24 37.09 -15.10
C PRO A 4 -4.61 36.19 -14.02
N GLU A 5 -3.36 36.45 -13.69
CA GLU A 5 -2.58 35.61 -12.74
C GLU A 5 -3.26 35.54 -11.35
N GLU A 6 -3.88 36.63 -10.93
CA GLU A 6 -4.69 36.70 -9.70
C GLU A 6 -5.87 35.71 -9.71
N MET A 7 -6.55 35.60 -10.84
CA MET A 7 -7.65 34.67 -11.00
C MET A 7 -7.18 33.21 -11.00
N ARG A 8 -6.01 32.93 -11.59
CA ARG A 8 -5.38 31.60 -11.52
C ARG A 8 -5.01 31.22 -10.07
N LYS A 9 -4.46 32.17 -9.30
CA LYS A 9 -4.14 31.99 -7.88
C LYS A 9 -5.41 31.80 -7.05
N ALA A 10 -6.47 32.54 -7.31
CA ALA A 10 -7.76 32.37 -6.64
C ALA A 10 -8.38 31.01 -6.92
N MET A 11 -8.41 30.59 -8.19
CA MET A 11 -8.92 29.27 -8.59
C MET A 11 -8.08 28.12 -7.99
N ALA A 12 -6.75 28.28 -7.90
CA ALA A 12 -5.88 27.31 -7.27
C ALA A 12 -6.12 27.22 -5.76
N ARG A 13 -6.40 28.35 -5.09
CA ARG A 13 -6.78 28.37 -3.66
C ARG A 13 -8.15 27.71 -3.42
N GLU A 14 -9.11 27.95 -4.29
CA GLU A 14 -10.43 27.32 -4.22
C GLU A 14 -10.33 25.82 -4.45
N ARG A 15 -9.63 25.37 -5.49
CA ARG A 15 -9.37 23.94 -5.73
C ARG A 15 -8.67 23.27 -4.53
N ARG A 16 -7.75 23.96 -3.86
CA ARG A 16 -7.11 23.45 -2.63
C ARG A 16 -8.10 23.36 -1.47
N LYS A 17 -8.98 24.34 -1.30
CA LYS A 17 -10.02 24.32 -0.27
C LYS A 17 -11.06 23.23 -0.55
N GLU A 18 -11.43 23.06 -1.81
CA GLU A 18 -12.37 22.03 -2.24
C GLU A 18 -11.76 20.61 -2.11
N ALA A 19 -10.49 20.46 -2.47
CA ALA A 19 -9.73 19.23 -2.23
C ALA A 19 -9.60 18.89 -0.73
N GLN A 20 -9.47 19.90 0.14
CA GLN A 20 -9.47 19.71 1.59
C GLN A 20 -10.85 19.31 2.14
N ARG A 21 -11.94 19.81 1.56
CA ARG A 21 -13.31 19.47 1.97
C ARG A 21 -13.73 18.04 1.58
N VAL A 22 -12.99 17.42 0.68
CA VAL A 22 -13.25 16.07 0.14
C VAL A 22 -12.40 15.01 0.86
N GLN A 23 -11.62 15.39 1.85
CA GLN A 23 -10.74 14.48 2.58
C GLN A 23 -11.26 14.26 4.01
N ALA A 24 -11.28 13.01 4.44
CA ALA A 24 -11.67 12.63 5.79
C ALA A 24 -10.58 11.73 6.41
N THR A 25 -10.30 11.99 7.67
CA THR A 25 -9.38 11.15 8.45
C THR A 25 -9.97 9.77 8.75
N LEU A 26 -9.15 8.85 9.23
CA LEU A 26 -9.62 7.53 9.65
C LEU A 26 -10.73 7.60 10.71
N GLU A 27 -10.62 8.53 11.65
CA GLU A 27 -11.64 8.72 12.71
C GLU A 27 -12.96 9.25 12.13
N GLU A 28 -12.90 10.17 11.18
CA GLU A 28 -14.06 10.68 10.46
C GLU A 28 -14.69 9.60 9.59
N PHE A 29 -13.88 8.73 8.95
CA PHE A 29 -14.38 7.55 8.25
C PHE A 29 -15.08 6.59 9.21
N ARG A 30 -14.49 6.33 10.37
CA ARG A 30 -15.09 5.47 11.40
C ARG A 30 -16.43 6.03 11.86
N ALA A 31 -16.50 7.32 12.13
CA ALA A 31 -17.76 8.00 12.47
C ALA A 31 -18.76 7.92 11.31
N GLY A 32 -18.33 8.20 10.09
CA GLY A 32 -19.17 8.11 8.89
C GLY A 32 -19.74 6.72 8.63
N MET A 33 -18.95 5.66 8.87
CA MET A 33 -19.41 4.28 8.79
C MET A 33 -20.47 3.98 9.86
N ARG A 34 -20.23 4.41 11.08
CA ARG A 34 -21.18 4.24 12.21
C ARG A 34 -22.50 4.94 11.95
N TRP A 35 -22.47 6.12 11.35
CA TRP A 35 -23.65 6.92 11.03
C TRP A 35 -24.29 6.58 9.68
N GLY A 36 -23.70 5.64 8.94
CA GLY A 36 -24.19 5.24 7.63
C GLY A 36 -24.14 6.35 6.56
N ILE A 37 -23.17 7.24 6.66
CA ILE A 37 -22.99 8.38 5.74
C ILE A 37 -22.54 7.91 4.35
N PHE A 38 -21.73 6.84 4.30
CA PHE A 38 -21.18 6.36 3.03
C PHE A 38 -22.12 5.40 2.31
N LYS A 39 -22.28 5.62 1.01
CA LYS A 39 -22.97 4.72 0.10
C LYS A 39 -22.05 3.60 -0.38
N THR A 40 -20.82 3.97 -0.75
CA THR A 40 -19.82 3.03 -1.25
C THR A 40 -18.44 3.41 -0.72
N VAL A 41 -17.64 2.40 -0.42
CA VAL A 41 -16.22 2.53 -0.08
C VAL A 41 -15.46 1.57 -0.96
N LYS A 42 -14.42 2.05 -1.65
CA LYS A 42 -13.59 1.24 -2.53
C LYS A 42 -12.11 1.50 -2.29
N LEU A 43 -11.31 0.49 -2.56
CA LEU A 43 -9.86 0.58 -2.58
C LEU A 43 -9.41 0.75 -4.03
N ARG A 44 -8.74 1.84 -4.34
CA ARG A 44 -8.25 2.13 -5.69
C ARG A 44 -6.73 2.07 -5.73
N ALA A 45 -6.20 1.34 -6.71
CA ALA A 45 -4.78 1.29 -6.96
C ALA A 45 -4.31 2.49 -7.80
N GLU A 46 -3.20 3.10 -7.39
CA GLU A 46 -2.46 4.11 -8.14
C GLU A 46 -0.99 3.71 -8.21
N GLY A 47 -0.59 3.11 -9.33
CA GLY A 47 0.74 2.53 -9.45
C GLY A 47 0.91 1.36 -8.48
N SER A 48 1.90 1.42 -7.60
CA SER A 48 2.15 0.40 -6.57
C SER A 48 1.45 0.68 -5.24
N GLU A 49 0.76 1.79 -5.13
CA GLU A 49 0.10 2.24 -3.90
C GLU A 49 -1.42 2.11 -4.01
N PHE A 50 -2.07 2.11 -2.87
CA PHE A 50 -3.52 2.01 -2.75
C PHE A 50 -4.07 3.18 -1.96
N VAL A 51 -5.19 3.72 -2.41
CA VAL A 51 -5.94 4.79 -1.76
C VAL A 51 -7.37 4.36 -1.50
N VAL A 52 -7.99 4.91 -0.47
CA VAL A 52 -9.38 4.62 -0.13
C VAL A 52 -10.26 5.76 -0.59
N ASP A 53 -11.18 5.45 -1.49
CA ASP A 53 -12.20 6.36 -1.98
C ASP A 53 -13.56 5.95 -1.40
N ALA A 54 -14.36 6.94 -1.03
CA ALA A 54 -15.72 6.72 -0.60
C ALA A 54 -16.66 7.69 -1.31
N VAL A 55 -17.91 7.29 -1.45
CA VAL A 55 -18.99 8.17 -1.94
C VAL A 55 -20.04 8.23 -0.85
N THR A 56 -20.42 9.43 -0.46
CA THR A 56 -21.50 9.65 0.50
C THR A 56 -22.88 9.34 -0.12
N ARG A 57 -23.90 9.19 0.72
CA ARG A 57 -25.28 9.00 0.22
C ARG A 57 -25.78 10.19 -0.58
N GLU A 58 -25.20 11.38 -0.37
CA GLU A 58 -25.47 12.58 -1.16
C GLU A 58 -24.71 12.62 -2.50
N GLY A 59 -23.90 11.61 -2.79
CA GLY A 59 -23.10 11.53 -4.01
C GLY A 59 -21.77 12.28 -3.97
N LYS A 60 -21.36 12.80 -2.81
CA LYS A 60 -20.09 13.50 -2.67
C LYS A 60 -18.93 12.52 -2.58
N PRO A 61 -17.89 12.65 -3.41
CA PRO A 61 -16.69 11.83 -3.31
C PRO A 61 -15.84 12.28 -2.12
N MET A 62 -15.33 11.32 -1.35
CA MET A 62 -14.42 11.55 -0.23
C MET A 62 -13.22 10.61 -0.32
N LYS A 63 -12.06 11.10 0.10
CA LYS A 63 -10.82 10.33 0.16
C LYS A 63 -10.36 10.21 1.60
N MET A 64 -9.77 9.07 1.93
CA MET A 64 -9.16 8.90 3.24
C MET A 64 -7.86 9.68 3.32
N ALA A 65 -7.73 10.52 4.35
CA ALA A 65 -6.57 11.34 4.61
C ALA A 65 -5.80 10.88 5.86
N MET A 66 -4.56 11.31 5.95
CA MET A 66 -3.75 11.15 7.16
C MET A 66 -4.23 12.11 8.23
N ALA A 67 -4.16 11.70 9.51
CA ALA A 67 -4.56 12.51 10.64
C ALA A 67 -3.76 13.83 10.78
N ARG A 68 -2.52 13.83 10.29
CA ARG A 68 -1.66 15.01 10.28
C ARG A 68 -1.37 15.45 8.85
N GLY A 69 -1.54 16.75 8.58
CA GLY A 69 -1.16 17.37 7.32
C GLY A 69 -2.18 17.27 6.18
N GLY A 70 -3.35 16.64 6.39
CA GLY A 70 -4.44 16.60 5.41
C GLY A 70 -4.05 16.01 4.05
N ARG A 71 -3.01 15.18 3.99
CA ARG A 71 -2.59 14.49 2.77
C ARG A 71 -3.39 13.21 2.60
N GLU A 72 -3.66 12.84 1.36
CA GLU A 72 -4.28 11.55 1.02
C GLU A 72 -3.48 10.40 1.65
N ARG A 73 -4.18 9.50 2.34
CA ARG A 73 -3.55 8.32 2.95
C ARG A 73 -3.28 7.28 1.89
N ARG A 74 -2.02 6.94 1.71
CA ARG A 74 -1.55 5.95 0.75
C ARG A 74 -1.04 4.71 1.47
N PHE A 75 -1.44 3.55 0.98
CA PHE A 75 -1.04 2.25 1.49
C PHE A 75 -0.12 1.58 0.48
N GLN A 76 1.05 1.16 0.90
CA GLN A 76 1.98 0.43 0.06
C GLN A 76 1.56 -1.04 -0.14
N SER A 77 0.74 -1.56 0.77
CA SER A 77 0.26 -2.93 0.73
C SER A 77 -1.26 -2.97 0.75
N PRO A 78 -1.90 -3.72 -0.16
CA PRO A 78 -3.34 -3.93 -0.14
C PRO A 78 -3.80 -4.61 1.15
N VAL A 79 -2.98 -5.48 1.72
CA VAL A 79 -3.29 -6.18 2.99
C VAL A 79 -3.44 -5.19 4.14
N THR A 80 -2.56 -4.18 4.22
CA THR A 80 -2.65 -3.13 5.25
C THR A 80 -3.90 -2.29 5.06
N ALA A 81 -4.22 -1.92 3.81
CA ALA A 81 -5.45 -1.19 3.50
C ALA A 81 -6.69 -1.98 3.88
N LEU A 82 -6.76 -3.27 3.53
CA LEU A 82 -7.89 -4.14 3.86
C LEU A 82 -8.06 -4.35 5.37
N ARG A 83 -6.96 -4.42 6.14
CA ARG A 83 -7.02 -4.48 7.61
C ARG A 83 -7.67 -3.22 8.20
N VAL A 84 -7.30 -2.06 7.68
CA VAL A 84 -7.90 -0.77 8.10
C VAL A 84 -9.38 -0.74 7.76
N LEU A 85 -9.77 -1.13 6.54
CA LEU A 85 -11.16 -1.16 6.10
C LEU A 85 -12.00 -2.18 6.90
N LYS A 86 -11.44 -3.36 7.21
CA LYS A 86 -12.06 -4.33 8.10
C LYS A 86 -12.27 -3.76 9.51
N GLY A 87 -11.31 -3.02 10.03
CA GLY A 87 -11.41 -2.31 11.32
C GLY A 87 -12.50 -1.22 11.35
N LEU A 88 -12.91 -0.72 10.18
CA LEU A 88 -14.05 0.19 10.03
C LEU A 88 -15.41 -0.54 9.96
N GLY A 89 -15.42 -1.87 9.98
CA GLY A 89 -16.62 -2.69 9.92
C GLY A 89 -17.06 -3.09 8.51
N LEU A 90 -16.24 -2.86 7.49
CA LEU A 90 -16.51 -3.29 6.12
C LEU A 90 -16.27 -4.80 5.97
N THR A 91 -17.27 -5.52 5.48
CA THR A 91 -17.20 -6.96 5.16
C THR A 91 -16.85 -7.22 3.70
N GLU A 92 -17.25 -6.31 2.83
CA GLU A 92 -16.99 -6.36 1.40
C GLU A 92 -16.37 -5.06 0.94
N VAL A 93 -15.33 -5.13 0.11
CA VAL A 93 -14.62 -3.98 -0.43
C VAL A 93 -14.36 -4.20 -1.90
N MET A 94 -14.82 -3.27 -2.73
CA MET A 94 -14.48 -3.24 -4.15
C MET A 94 -13.05 -2.75 -4.31
N VAL A 95 -12.25 -3.47 -5.08
CA VAL A 95 -10.86 -3.10 -5.40
C VAL A 95 -10.78 -2.74 -6.87
N ASP A 96 -10.41 -1.49 -7.15
CA ASP A 96 -10.16 -1.00 -8.51
C ASP A 96 -8.66 -1.12 -8.81
N VAL A 97 -8.32 -2.00 -9.71
CA VAL A 97 -6.94 -2.29 -10.13
C VAL A 97 -6.61 -1.72 -11.51
N THR A 98 -7.44 -0.85 -12.06
CA THR A 98 -7.27 -0.29 -13.41
C THR A 98 -5.89 0.35 -13.61
N HIS A 99 -5.40 1.07 -12.61
CA HIS A 99 -4.10 1.74 -12.64
C HIS A 99 -3.05 1.05 -11.76
N TRP A 100 -3.26 -0.21 -11.44
CA TRP A 100 -2.29 -0.98 -10.67
C TRP A 100 -1.07 -1.34 -11.51
N SER A 101 0.11 -1.15 -10.94
CA SER A 101 1.37 -1.52 -11.56
C SER A 101 2.27 -2.22 -10.54
N SER A 102 2.62 -3.45 -10.81
CA SER A 102 3.59 -4.20 -10.00
C SER A 102 5.03 -3.71 -10.16
N ARG A 103 5.31 -2.88 -11.18
CA ARG A 103 6.65 -2.37 -11.47
C ARG A 103 7.19 -1.36 -10.47
N GLY A 104 6.33 -0.80 -9.62
CA GLY A 104 6.75 -0.02 -8.45
C GLY A 104 7.14 -0.90 -7.27
N GLY A 105 7.43 -2.19 -7.55
CA GLY A 105 7.60 -3.26 -6.62
C GLY A 105 8.33 -2.85 -5.35
N PHE A 106 7.97 -3.49 -4.27
CA PHE A 106 8.69 -3.47 -3.01
C PHE A 106 10.19 -3.29 -3.27
N ARG A 107 10.66 -2.07 -3.28
CA ARG A 107 12.07 -1.82 -3.05
C ARG A 107 12.28 -2.26 -1.61
N LEU A 108 12.72 -3.47 -1.45
CA LEU A 108 13.28 -3.93 -0.19
C LEU A 108 14.20 -2.80 0.27
N LYS A 109 13.83 -2.14 1.36
CA LYS A 109 14.63 -1.04 1.94
C LYS A 109 16.03 -1.50 2.36
N ARG A 110 16.34 -2.77 2.13
CA ARG A 110 17.61 -3.43 2.44
C ARG A 110 18.06 -4.29 1.26
N PRO A 111 18.67 -3.70 0.22
CA PRO A 111 19.20 -4.44 -0.92
C PRO A 111 20.27 -5.48 -0.52
N ASP A 112 20.98 -5.25 0.59
CA ASP A 112 21.93 -6.17 1.23
C ASP A 112 21.27 -7.48 1.68
N MET A 113 20.07 -7.44 2.23
CA MET A 113 19.34 -8.66 2.63
C MET A 113 18.91 -9.50 1.42
N SER A 114 18.49 -8.86 0.35
CA SER A 114 18.17 -9.56 -0.89
C SER A 114 19.41 -10.21 -1.52
N ALA A 115 20.52 -9.50 -1.55
CA ALA A 115 21.79 -10.03 -2.04
C ALA A 115 22.26 -11.23 -1.21
N ARG A 116 22.17 -11.18 0.12
CA ARG A 116 22.51 -12.30 1.01
C ARG A 116 21.64 -13.53 0.78
N LEU A 117 20.32 -13.34 0.58
CA LEU A 117 19.41 -14.43 0.25
C LEU A 117 19.77 -15.07 -1.10
N HIS A 118 20.10 -14.30 -2.12
CA HIS A 118 20.51 -14.82 -3.41
C HIS A 118 21.82 -15.60 -3.35
N VAL A 119 22.80 -15.11 -2.59
CA VAL A 119 24.07 -15.81 -2.36
C VAL A 119 23.84 -17.13 -1.60
N GLY A 120 23.01 -17.10 -0.56
CA GLY A 120 22.63 -18.29 0.19
C GLY A 120 21.95 -19.34 -0.68
N HIS A 121 20.98 -18.93 -1.52
CA HIS A 121 20.31 -19.84 -2.45
C HIS A 121 21.26 -20.39 -3.53
N ALA A 122 22.21 -19.61 -4.02
CA ALA A 122 23.21 -20.07 -4.98
C ALA A 122 24.15 -21.12 -4.33
N ALA A 123 24.62 -20.88 -3.13
CA ALA A 123 25.46 -21.82 -2.39
C ALA A 123 24.74 -23.15 -2.10
N VAL A 124 23.46 -23.12 -1.74
CA VAL A 124 22.64 -24.32 -1.54
C VAL A 124 22.47 -25.11 -2.84
N ARG A 125 22.22 -24.41 -3.97
CA ARG A 125 22.12 -25.06 -5.29
C ARG A 125 23.43 -25.71 -5.70
N GLU A 126 24.55 -25.04 -5.50
CA GLU A 126 25.87 -25.56 -5.85
C GLU A 126 26.23 -26.78 -4.98
N ALA A 127 25.94 -26.73 -3.69
CA ALA A 127 26.15 -27.87 -2.79
C ALA A 127 25.25 -29.06 -3.16
N ALA A 128 24.00 -28.83 -3.53
CA ALA A 128 23.08 -29.87 -3.98
C ALA A 128 23.51 -30.52 -5.30
N MET A 129 24.18 -29.79 -6.20
CA MET A 129 24.72 -30.34 -7.44
C MET A 129 25.98 -31.19 -7.19
N LYS A 130 26.78 -30.86 -6.18
CA LYS A 130 28.03 -31.60 -5.84
C LYS A 130 27.76 -32.90 -5.06
N THR A 131 26.60 -33.06 -4.45
CA THR A 131 26.21 -34.23 -3.68
C THR A 131 24.87 -34.81 -4.15
N PRO A 132 24.84 -35.51 -5.30
CA PRO A 132 23.63 -36.17 -5.77
C PRO A 132 23.23 -37.30 -4.82
N GLY A 133 22.02 -37.23 -4.27
CA GLY A 133 21.45 -38.23 -3.38
C GLY A 133 21.33 -37.81 -1.90
N MET A 134 21.78 -36.64 -1.53
CA MET A 134 21.62 -36.12 -0.17
C MET A 134 20.25 -35.41 -0.01
N ASP A 135 19.56 -35.72 1.08
CA ASP A 135 18.31 -35.06 1.42
C ASP A 135 18.56 -33.55 1.65
N LYS A 136 17.74 -32.71 1.00
CA LYS A 136 17.83 -31.23 1.08
C LYS A 136 17.83 -30.72 2.51
N MET A 137 17.13 -31.39 3.42
CA MET A 137 17.06 -31.02 4.83
C MET A 137 18.35 -31.38 5.58
N ALA A 138 19.02 -32.47 5.24
CA ALA A 138 20.31 -32.84 5.82
C ALA A 138 21.41 -31.86 5.38
N LEU A 139 21.40 -31.44 4.12
CA LEU A 139 22.33 -30.43 3.58
C LEU A 139 22.15 -29.06 4.26
N LEU A 140 20.91 -28.64 4.47
CA LEU A 140 20.60 -27.38 5.19
C LEU A 140 21.09 -27.41 6.64
N ARG A 141 20.93 -28.53 7.34
CA ARG A 141 21.44 -28.69 8.74
C ARG A 141 22.95 -28.57 8.78
N GLN A 142 23.64 -29.22 7.85
CA GLN A 142 25.10 -29.19 7.79
C GLN A 142 25.62 -27.79 7.49
N LEU A 143 25.02 -27.06 6.56
CA LEU A 143 25.40 -25.68 6.25
C LEU A 143 25.11 -24.72 7.40
N MET A 144 24.08 -24.98 8.21
CA MET A 144 23.77 -24.17 9.40
C MET A 144 24.74 -24.47 10.58
N GLU A 145 25.23 -25.67 10.70
CA GLU A 145 26.25 -26.03 11.69
C GLU A 145 27.62 -25.43 11.35
N ASP A 146 28.03 -25.54 10.08
CA ASP A 146 29.29 -24.95 9.60
C ASP A 146 29.30 -23.40 9.70
N ALA A 147 28.15 -22.77 9.65
CA ALA A 147 28.00 -21.32 9.82
C ALA A 147 28.09 -20.86 11.29
N LYS A 148 27.89 -21.77 12.26
CA LYS A 148 27.99 -21.49 13.69
C LYS A 148 29.42 -21.62 14.24
N GLU A 149 30.29 -22.35 13.53
CA GLU A 149 31.68 -22.57 13.92
C GLU A 149 32.67 -21.49 13.41
N LYS A 150 32.19 -20.51 12.63
CA LYS A 150 32.96 -19.35 12.15
C LYS A 150 32.53 -18.08 12.86
#